data_f2281c40a84fc6e567d47da30f7cd786
#
_entry.id   f2281c40a84fc6e567d47da30f7cd786
#
_cell.length_a   1.000
_cell.length_b   1.000
_cell.length_c   1.000
_cell.angle_alpha   90.00
_cell.angle_beta   90.00
_cell.angle_gamma   90.00
#
_symmetry.space_group_name_H-M   'P 1'
#
loop_
_entity.id
_entity.type
_entity.pdbx_description
1 polymer ?
#
loop_
_entity_poly.entity_id
_entity_poly.type
_entity_poly.pdbx_seq_one_letter_code
_entity_poly.pdbx_strand_id
1 'polypeptide(L)'
;MTDPAPVRPSLDLTPFERWEAVTLDGEHVGFLHRVLDGTLLTTRMGFAPTPAQRRARPELPERYLAQSQVSFTADGTSWDWTSHEDSAGAQRVRIDRERAGLDADVLPSYAEYLLLAVAAADGPVVVAARLEESSPLQGGLRMPRAELRPGDAGDGDVSVTVVADGAPLGAHLVRDGAVVASDWGGGTASTPVAGRAQATEGLDEHVVTFSGMPLV
;
A
#
# COMPACT_ATOMS: atom_id res chain seq x y z
N MET A 1 -16.20 -31.57 3.10
CA MET A 1 -14.78 -31.24 3.01
C MET A 1 -14.70 -29.81 3.56
N THR A 2 -14.19 -29.64 4.77
CA THR A 2 -13.94 -28.33 5.36
C THR A 2 -12.74 -27.72 4.64
N ASP A 3 -12.92 -26.54 4.06
CA ASP A 3 -11.78 -25.76 3.54
C ASP A 3 -10.71 -25.65 4.65
N PRO A 4 -9.43 -25.91 4.35
CA PRO A 4 -8.39 -25.71 5.34
C PRO A 4 -8.43 -24.26 5.82
N ALA A 5 -8.37 -24.07 7.13
CA ALA A 5 -8.28 -22.73 7.70
C ALA A 5 -7.10 -21.99 7.07
N PRO A 6 -7.26 -20.72 6.65
CA PRO A 6 -6.17 -19.97 6.07
C PRO A 6 -5.04 -19.85 7.09
N VAL A 7 -3.92 -20.48 6.79
CA VAL A 7 -2.69 -20.31 7.59
C VAL A 7 -2.11 -18.97 7.18
N ARG A 8 -2.11 -18.00 8.09
CA ARG A 8 -1.47 -16.72 7.86
C ARG A 8 0.06 -16.93 7.82
N PRO A 9 0.73 -16.63 6.71
CA PRO A 9 2.19 -16.67 6.69
C PRO A 9 2.73 -15.61 7.65
N SER A 10 3.83 -15.92 8.35
CA SER A 10 4.61 -14.89 9.04
C SER A 10 5.13 -13.90 8.00
N LEU A 11 5.03 -12.61 8.29
CA LEU A 11 5.52 -11.57 7.40
C LEU A 11 7.05 -11.54 7.44
N ASP A 12 7.67 -11.40 6.28
CA ASP A 12 9.10 -11.12 6.19
C ASP A 12 9.36 -9.67 6.59
N LEU A 13 10.02 -9.48 7.74
CA LEU A 13 10.38 -8.17 8.26
C LEU A 13 11.84 -7.79 7.92
N THR A 14 12.42 -8.35 6.86
CA THR A 14 13.73 -7.92 6.37
C THR A 14 13.69 -6.43 6.02
N PRO A 15 14.58 -5.59 6.60
CA PRO A 15 14.56 -4.16 6.37
C PRO A 15 14.76 -3.79 4.89
N PHE A 16 13.99 -2.81 4.43
CA PHE A 16 14.14 -2.25 3.08
C PHE A 16 13.72 -0.77 3.03
N GLU A 17 14.25 -0.08 2.03
CA GLU A 17 13.76 1.22 1.61
C GLU A 17 13.46 1.18 0.10
N ARG A 18 12.32 1.74 -0.30
CA ARG A 18 11.88 1.70 -1.69
C ARG A 18 11.18 2.99 -2.09
N TRP A 19 11.64 3.55 -3.20
CA TRP A 19 11.04 4.69 -3.87
C TRP A 19 10.40 4.27 -5.18
N GLU A 20 9.23 4.84 -5.47
CA GLU A 20 8.49 4.61 -6.71
C GLU A 20 8.03 5.94 -7.30
N ALA A 21 8.13 6.09 -8.62
CA ALA A 21 7.46 7.15 -9.35
C ALA A 21 6.00 6.77 -9.58
N VAL A 22 5.08 7.67 -9.26
CA VAL A 22 3.63 7.49 -9.47
C VAL A 22 3.21 8.25 -10.71
N THR A 23 2.54 7.55 -11.62
CA THR A 23 1.99 8.13 -12.85
C THR A 23 0.47 8.10 -12.85
N LEU A 24 -0.13 9.06 -13.52
CA LEU A 24 -1.56 9.11 -13.82
C LEU A 24 -1.72 9.33 -15.32
N ASP A 25 -2.35 8.36 -16.02
CA ASP A 25 -2.45 8.33 -17.48
C ASP A 25 -1.07 8.44 -18.18
N GLY A 26 -0.03 7.84 -17.57
CA GLY A 26 1.34 7.85 -18.06
C GLY A 26 2.15 9.12 -17.74
N GLU A 27 1.55 10.16 -17.16
CA GLU A 27 2.24 11.38 -16.74
C GLU A 27 2.71 11.27 -15.29
N HIS A 28 3.99 11.59 -15.00
CA HIS A 28 4.56 11.53 -13.66
C HIS A 28 3.95 12.63 -12.78
N VAL A 29 3.20 12.24 -11.75
CA VAL A 29 2.42 13.15 -10.90
C VAL A 29 2.74 13.02 -9.41
N GLY A 30 3.53 12.03 -9.01
CA GLY A 30 3.74 11.78 -7.58
C GLY A 30 4.81 10.74 -7.27
N PHE A 31 4.95 10.44 -6.00
CA PHE A 31 5.85 9.43 -5.48
C PHE A 31 5.15 8.51 -4.48
N LEU A 32 5.72 7.32 -4.32
CA LEU A 32 5.41 6.40 -3.23
C LEU A 32 6.73 5.96 -2.61
N HIS A 33 6.82 6.06 -1.28
CA HIS A 33 8.00 5.71 -0.50
C HIS A 33 7.60 4.74 0.59
N ARG A 34 8.29 3.59 0.65
CA ARG A 34 8.11 2.58 1.69
C ARG A 34 9.42 2.31 2.38
N VAL A 35 9.36 2.27 3.69
CA VAL A 35 10.50 1.89 4.55
C VAL A 35 10.01 0.87 5.56
N LEU A 36 10.68 -0.27 5.63
CA LEU A 36 10.58 -1.20 6.75
C LEU A 36 11.89 -1.12 7.55
N ASP A 37 11.79 -0.61 8.77
CA ASP A 37 12.92 -0.52 9.71
C ASP A 37 12.54 -1.24 11.01
N GLY A 38 13.25 -2.34 11.30
CA GLY A 38 12.87 -3.25 12.37
C GLY A 38 11.45 -3.79 12.17
N THR A 39 10.53 -3.44 13.06
CA THR A 39 9.12 -3.87 13.00
C THR A 39 8.18 -2.79 12.46
N LEU A 40 8.70 -1.63 12.05
CA LEU A 40 7.88 -0.50 11.62
C LEU A 40 7.90 -0.36 10.09
N LEU A 41 6.77 -0.61 9.46
CA LEU A 41 6.54 -0.27 8.05
C LEU A 41 5.94 1.13 7.97
N THR A 42 6.64 2.04 7.30
CA THR A 42 6.11 3.36 6.94
C THR A 42 5.89 3.42 5.44
N THR A 43 4.68 3.81 5.05
CA THR A 43 4.33 4.11 3.65
C THR A 43 3.95 5.57 3.54
N ARG A 44 4.62 6.30 2.66
CA ARG A 44 4.35 7.71 2.38
C ARG A 44 4.04 7.88 0.90
N MET A 45 2.99 8.61 0.59
CA MET A 45 2.57 8.87 -0.78
C MET A 45 2.22 10.34 -0.95
N GLY A 46 2.68 10.92 -2.04
CA GLY A 46 2.28 12.27 -2.44
C GLY A 46 2.07 12.34 -3.94
N PHE A 47 0.97 12.94 -4.36
CA PHE A 47 0.75 13.24 -5.77
C PHE A 47 -0.06 14.52 -5.96
N ALA A 48 0.16 15.18 -7.11
CA ALA A 48 -0.57 16.35 -7.54
C ALA A 48 -0.94 16.19 -9.02
N PRO A 49 -2.20 15.82 -9.35
CA PRO A 49 -2.64 15.75 -10.74
C PRO A 49 -2.51 17.10 -11.44
N THR A 50 -2.15 17.05 -12.72
CA THR A 50 -2.01 18.28 -13.53
C THR A 50 -3.35 18.99 -13.69
N PRO A 51 -3.35 20.30 -13.99
CA PRO A 51 -4.58 21.03 -14.26
C PRO A 51 -5.42 20.44 -15.41
N ALA A 52 -4.77 19.77 -16.39
CA ALA A 52 -5.46 19.10 -17.48
C ALA A 52 -6.21 17.86 -17.00
N GLN A 53 -5.54 17.02 -16.18
CA GLN A 53 -6.14 15.82 -15.57
C GLN A 53 -7.32 16.18 -14.66
N ARG A 54 -7.19 17.22 -13.82
CA ARG A 54 -8.30 17.69 -12.96
C ARG A 54 -9.48 18.27 -13.74
N ARG A 55 -9.25 18.88 -14.90
CA ARG A 55 -10.36 19.31 -15.79
C ARG A 55 -11.09 18.11 -16.39
N ALA A 56 -10.37 17.05 -16.73
CA ALA A 56 -10.95 15.84 -17.29
C ALA A 56 -11.65 14.97 -16.21
N ARG A 57 -11.14 15.01 -14.98
CA ARG A 57 -11.63 14.27 -13.80
C ARG A 57 -11.75 15.20 -12.59
N PRO A 58 -12.87 15.93 -12.45
CA PRO A 58 -13.07 16.92 -11.38
C PRO A 58 -13.07 16.38 -9.96
N GLU A 59 -13.26 15.07 -9.81
CA GLU A 59 -13.17 14.34 -8.53
C GLU A 59 -11.74 14.21 -7.99
N LEU A 60 -10.73 14.41 -8.84
CA LEU A 60 -9.34 14.34 -8.40
C LEU A 60 -9.01 15.53 -7.48
N PRO A 61 -8.32 15.28 -6.35
CA PRO A 61 -7.89 16.34 -5.46
C PRO A 61 -6.84 17.23 -6.15
N GLU A 62 -6.72 18.47 -5.69
CA GLU A 62 -5.62 19.33 -6.15
C GLU A 62 -4.26 18.70 -5.79
N ARG A 63 -4.19 18.12 -4.60
CA ARG A 63 -3.02 17.44 -4.06
C ARG A 63 -3.48 16.40 -3.04
N TYR A 64 -2.76 15.31 -2.98
CA TYR A 64 -2.92 14.29 -1.95
C TYR A 64 -1.56 13.98 -1.34
N LEU A 65 -1.47 14.09 -0.02
CA LEU A 65 -0.28 13.78 0.76
C LEU A 65 -0.73 12.87 1.90
N ALA A 66 -0.18 11.68 2.00
CA ALA A 66 -0.55 10.74 3.04
C ALA A 66 0.65 9.96 3.58
N GLN A 67 0.59 9.62 4.86
CA GLN A 67 1.51 8.70 5.50
C GLN A 67 0.73 7.69 6.32
N SER A 68 1.13 6.43 6.19
CA SER A 68 0.63 5.34 7.02
C SER A 68 1.79 4.60 7.66
N GLN A 69 1.56 4.10 8.87
CA GLN A 69 2.51 3.30 9.60
C GLN A 69 1.84 2.04 10.14
N VAL A 70 2.56 0.93 10.11
CA VAL A 70 2.15 -0.32 10.73
C VAL A 70 3.30 -0.82 11.60
N SER A 71 3.06 -1.00 12.89
CA SER A 71 4.00 -1.63 13.82
C SER A 71 3.65 -3.09 13.97
N PHE A 72 4.59 -3.97 13.63
CA PHE A 72 4.43 -5.41 13.75
C PHE A 72 4.97 -5.93 15.06
N THR A 73 4.50 -7.11 15.48
CA THR A 73 5.16 -7.91 16.51
C THR A 73 6.54 -8.37 16.02
N ALA A 74 7.48 -8.60 16.94
CA ALA A 74 8.86 -8.93 16.59
C ALA A 74 9.02 -10.23 15.76
N ASP A 75 8.04 -11.14 15.86
CA ASP A 75 8.00 -12.41 15.13
C ASP A 75 7.26 -12.30 13.76
N GLY A 76 6.75 -11.11 13.42
CA GLY A 76 6.01 -10.87 12.18
C GLY A 76 4.65 -11.59 12.08
N THR A 77 4.17 -12.20 13.17
CA THR A 77 2.90 -12.95 13.14
C THR A 77 1.66 -12.08 13.31
N SER A 78 1.83 -10.85 13.80
CA SER A 78 0.75 -9.90 14.04
C SER A 78 1.26 -8.45 13.99
N TRP A 79 0.40 -7.51 14.34
CA TRP A 79 0.72 -6.10 14.44
C TRP A 79 0.18 -5.55 15.77
N ASP A 80 0.80 -4.47 16.27
CA ASP A 80 0.43 -3.82 17.51
C ASP A 80 -0.49 -2.64 17.28
N TRP A 81 -0.09 -1.77 16.34
CA TRP A 81 -0.86 -0.59 15.97
C TRP A 81 -0.64 -0.19 14.52
N THR A 82 -1.59 0.56 13.98
CA THR A 82 -1.45 1.27 12.71
C THR A 82 -1.87 2.72 12.86
N SER A 83 -1.32 3.60 12.04
CA SER A 83 -1.75 4.99 11.93
C SER A 83 -1.87 5.41 10.47
N HIS A 84 -2.79 6.33 10.22
CA HIS A 84 -2.96 6.97 8.91
C HIS A 84 -3.14 8.48 9.12
N GLU A 85 -2.47 9.25 8.29
CA GLU A 85 -2.57 10.70 8.25
C GLU A 85 -2.67 11.14 6.80
N ASP A 86 -3.61 12.02 6.47
CA ASP A 86 -3.75 12.57 5.14
C ASP A 86 -3.92 14.10 5.16
N SER A 87 -3.61 14.73 4.02
CA SER A 87 -3.73 16.17 3.84
C SER A 87 -5.15 16.63 3.56
N ALA A 88 -6.07 15.71 3.21
CA ALA A 88 -7.44 16.07 2.85
C ALA A 88 -8.24 16.55 4.07
N GLY A 89 -7.83 16.14 5.27
CA GLY A 89 -8.49 16.50 6.50
C GLY A 89 -7.57 17.03 7.59
N ALA A 90 -6.25 17.07 7.39
CA ALA A 90 -5.27 17.25 8.48
C ALA A 90 -5.61 16.33 9.68
N GLN A 91 -6.15 15.15 9.36
CA GLN A 91 -6.68 14.22 10.35
C GLN A 91 -5.71 13.05 10.49
N ARG A 92 -5.48 12.65 11.74
CA ARG A 92 -4.66 11.51 12.07
C ARG A 92 -5.51 10.48 12.81
N VAL A 93 -5.48 9.26 12.30
CA VAL A 93 -6.06 8.09 12.97
C VAL A 93 -4.95 7.19 13.46
N ARG A 94 -5.11 6.68 14.68
CA ARG A 94 -4.31 5.59 15.22
C ARG A 94 -5.25 4.51 15.73
N ILE A 95 -4.99 3.28 15.31
CA ILE A 95 -5.71 2.09 15.72
C ILE A 95 -4.72 1.19 16.46
N ASP A 96 -4.95 0.98 17.72
CA ASP A 96 -4.25 0.01 18.53
C ASP A 96 -5.07 -1.29 18.48
N ARG A 97 -4.46 -2.37 18.03
CA ARG A 97 -5.14 -3.64 17.74
C ARG A 97 -5.89 -4.19 18.96
N GLU A 98 -5.20 -4.32 20.07
CA GLU A 98 -5.79 -4.92 21.30
C GLU A 98 -6.89 -4.02 21.87
N ARG A 99 -6.63 -2.71 21.92
CA ARG A 99 -7.62 -1.73 22.43
C ARG A 99 -8.86 -1.66 21.56
N ALA A 100 -8.72 -1.87 20.25
CA ALA A 100 -9.85 -1.92 19.31
C ALA A 100 -10.56 -3.29 19.32
N GLY A 101 -10.05 -4.30 20.05
CA GLY A 101 -10.61 -5.64 20.12
C GLY A 101 -10.48 -6.39 18.78
N LEU A 102 -9.44 -6.09 18.00
CA LEU A 102 -9.23 -6.73 16.70
C LEU A 102 -8.41 -8.01 16.85
N ASP A 103 -8.83 -9.04 16.13
CA ASP A 103 -8.16 -10.34 16.09
C ASP A 103 -6.78 -10.25 15.44
N ALA A 104 -5.91 -11.22 15.73
CA ALA A 104 -4.55 -11.27 15.21
C ALA A 104 -4.49 -11.49 13.69
N ASP A 105 -5.54 -12.05 13.08
CA ASP A 105 -5.68 -12.30 11.64
C ASP A 105 -6.19 -11.10 10.82
N VAL A 106 -6.60 -10.03 11.50
CA VAL A 106 -6.82 -8.74 10.84
C VAL A 106 -5.49 -8.20 10.33
N LEU A 107 -5.43 -7.78 9.06
CA LEU A 107 -4.23 -7.22 8.46
C LEU A 107 -4.46 -5.79 7.99
N PRO A 108 -3.65 -4.79 8.43
CA PRO A 108 -3.66 -3.46 7.87
C PRO A 108 -3.39 -3.47 6.36
N SER A 109 -4.11 -2.66 5.59
CA SER A 109 -4.06 -2.69 4.12
C SER A 109 -2.66 -2.38 3.57
N TYR A 110 -1.91 -1.49 4.21
CA TYR A 110 -0.54 -1.19 3.79
C TYR A 110 0.44 -2.34 4.04
N ALA A 111 0.13 -3.27 4.95
CA ALA A 111 0.93 -4.47 5.19
C ALA A 111 0.79 -5.54 4.08
N GLU A 112 -0.23 -5.46 3.23
CA GLU A 112 -0.41 -6.38 2.09
C GLU A 112 0.78 -6.39 1.14
N TYR A 113 1.50 -5.26 1.05
CA TYR A 113 2.71 -5.17 0.24
C TYR A 113 3.73 -6.27 0.58
N LEU A 114 3.86 -6.63 1.86
CA LEU A 114 4.76 -7.69 2.33
C LEU A 114 4.32 -9.10 1.93
N LEU A 115 3.07 -9.28 1.50
CA LEU A 115 2.52 -10.56 1.07
C LEU A 115 2.60 -10.77 -0.45
N LEU A 116 2.94 -9.76 -1.24
CA LEU A 116 2.94 -9.86 -2.70
C LEU A 116 3.95 -10.89 -3.22
N ALA A 117 5.16 -10.91 -2.66
CA ALA A 117 6.18 -11.89 -3.03
C ALA A 117 5.78 -13.31 -2.61
N VAL A 118 5.16 -13.46 -1.44
CA VAL A 118 4.64 -14.75 -0.96
C VAL A 118 3.53 -15.25 -1.88
N ALA A 119 2.58 -14.39 -2.25
CA ALA A 119 1.50 -14.76 -3.16
C ALA A 119 2.04 -15.16 -4.54
N ALA A 120 3.08 -14.47 -5.03
CA ALA A 120 3.72 -14.80 -6.31
C ALA A 120 4.45 -16.15 -6.28
N ALA A 121 5.08 -16.52 -5.15
CA ALA A 121 5.86 -17.75 -5.03
C ALA A 121 5.01 -18.98 -4.66
N ASP A 122 4.09 -18.81 -3.69
CA ASP A 122 3.43 -19.91 -3.01
C ASP A 122 1.95 -20.09 -3.41
N GLY A 123 1.40 -19.15 -4.17
CA GLY A 123 0.01 -19.17 -4.61
C GLY A 123 -0.89 -18.19 -3.83
N PRO A 124 -2.22 -18.27 -4.01
CA PRO A 124 -3.15 -17.30 -3.45
C PRO A 124 -3.04 -17.14 -1.94
N VAL A 125 -2.99 -15.89 -1.47
CA VAL A 125 -3.01 -15.55 -0.04
C VAL A 125 -4.36 -14.93 0.32
N VAL A 126 -5.03 -15.49 1.33
CA VAL A 126 -6.32 -14.99 1.82
C VAL A 126 -6.10 -14.18 3.10
N VAL A 127 -6.55 -12.93 3.09
CA VAL A 127 -6.63 -12.05 4.25
C VAL A 127 -8.09 -12.05 4.71
N ALA A 128 -8.37 -12.65 5.87
CA ALA A 128 -9.73 -12.83 6.38
C ALA A 128 -10.41 -11.48 6.64
N ALA A 129 -9.65 -10.50 7.17
CA ALA A 129 -10.11 -9.15 7.44
C ALA A 129 -8.98 -8.15 7.11
N ARG A 130 -9.17 -7.38 6.03
CA ARG A 130 -8.27 -6.33 5.57
C ARG A 130 -8.69 -5.00 6.18
N LEU A 131 -7.95 -4.51 7.16
CA LEU A 131 -8.25 -3.23 7.78
C LEU A 131 -7.89 -2.07 6.84
N GLU A 132 -8.87 -1.25 6.48
CA GLU A 132 -8.65 0.01 5.77
C GLU A 132 -8.33 1.11 6.79
N GLU A 133 -7.07 1.49 6.94
CA GLU A 133 -6.57 2.37 8.00
C GLU A 133 -7.20 3.76 7.98
N SER A 134 -7.57 4.28 6.81
CA SER A 134 -8.25 5.56 6.67
C SER A 134 -9.76 5.50 6.95
N SER A 135 -10.33 4.31 7.05
CA SER A 135 -11.80 4.14 7.18
C SER A 135 -12.43 4.82 8.39
N PRO A 136 -11.76 4.95 9.56
CA PRO A 136 -12.33 5.70 10.68
C PRO A 136 -12.60 7.18 10.37
N LEU A 137 -11.83 7.77 9.44
CA LEU A 137 -12.08 9.15 8.96
C LEU A 137 -13.39 9.26 8.18
N GLN A 138 -13.93 8.13 7.72
CA GLN A 138 -15.16 8.01 6.93
C GLN A 138 -16.34 7.50 7.77
N GLY A 139 -16.18 7.37 9.09
CA GLY A 139 -17.27 7.06 10.02
C GLY A 139 -17.31 5.65 10.57
N GLY A 140 -16.28 4.82 10.38
CA GLY A 140 -16.20 3.49 11.00
C GLY A 140 -15.10 2.60 10.45
N LEU A 141 -14.78 1.53 11.17
CA LEU A 141 -13.82 0.53 10.70
C LEU A 141 -14.40 -0.26 9.53
N ARG A 142 -13.65 -0.35 8.45
CA ARG A 142 -13.94 -1.23 7.30
C ARG A 142 -12.88 -2.32 7.22
N MET A 143 -13.35 -3.56 7.17
CA MET A 143 -12.48 -4.75 7.15
C MET A 143 -13.01 -5.77 6.14
N PRO A 144 -13.01 -5.47 4.83
CA PRO A 144 -13.41 -6.43 3.82
C PRO A 144 -12.50 -7.66 3.83
N ARG A 145 -13.01 -8.80 3.40
CA ARG A 145 -12.17 -9.94 3.07
C ARG A 145 -11.38 -9.63 1.81
N ALA A 146 -10.09 -9.89 1.83
CA ALA A 146 -9.23 -9.70 0.66
C ALA A 146 -8.51 -10.99 0.26
N GLU A 147 -8.10 -11.04 -1.00
CA GLU A 147 -7.34 -12.15 -1.58
C GLU A 147 -6.29 -11.58 -2.53
N LEU A 148 -5.05 -12.04 -2.38
CA LEU A 148 -3.97 -11.78 -3.30
C LEU A 148 -3.91 -12.96 -4.27
N ARG A 149 -4.26 -12.74 -5.53
CA ARG A 149 -4.37 -13.77 -6.58
C ARG A 149 -3.22 -13.67 -7.56
N PRO A 150 -2.28 -14.61 -7.56
CA PRO A 150 -1.25 -14.66 -8.58
C PRO A 150 -1.83 -15.13 -9.92
N GLY A 151 -1.28 -14.61 -11.00
CA GLY A 151 -1.54 -15.01 -12.38
C GLY A 151 -0.27 -14.89 -13.21
N ASP A 152 -0.18 -15.66 -14.29
CA ASP A 152 0.94 -15.60 -15.22
C ASP A 152 0.92 -14.26 -15.98
N ALA A 153 2.05 -13.55 -15.98
CA ALA A 153 2.24 -12.30 -16.71
C ALA A 153 3.18 -12.48 -17.95
N GLY A 154 3.66 -13.70 -18.17
CA GLY A 154 4.65 -14.00 -19.22
C GLY A 154 6.09 -13.74 -18.77
N ASP A 155 7.04 -14.30 -19.52
CA ASP A 155 8.49 -14.13 -19.30
C ASP A 155 9.00 -14.48 -17.88
N GLY A 156 8.24 -15.30 -17.12
CA GLY A 156 8.57 -15.68 -15.75
C GLY A 156 8.08 -14.67 -14.70
N ASP A 157 7.42 -13.60 -15.10
CA ASP A 157 6.80 -12.63 -14.21
C ASP A 157 5.45 -13.15 -13.69
N VAL A 158 5.09 -12.73 -12.47
CA VAL A 158 3.81 -13.05 -11.85
C VAL A 158 3.03 -11.76 -11.60
N SER A 159 1.81 -11.67 -12.11
CA SER A 159 0.88 -10.59 -11.76
C SER A 159 0.10 -11.00 -10.51
N VAL A 160 0.21 -10.24 -9.42
CA VAL A 160 -0.58 -10.45 -8.20
C VAL A 160 -1.69 -9.42 -8.13
N THR A 161 -2.94 -9.85 -8.29
CA THR A 161 -4.11 -8.98 -8.17
C THR A 161 -4.63 -9.00 -6.73
N VAL A 162 -4.79 -7.83 -6.12
CA VAL A 162 -5.47 -7.67 -4.83
C VAL A 162 -6.97 -7.51 -5.08
N VAL A 163 -7.77 -8.39 -4.49
CA VAL A 163 -9.22 -8.40 -4.62
C VAL A 163 -9.83 -8.24 -3.23
N ALA A 164 -10.69 -7.25 -3.00
CA ALA A 164 -11.44 -7.09 -1.76
C ALA A 164 -12.94 -7.14 -2.01
N ASP A 165 -13.67 -7.96 -1.24
CA ASP A 165 -15.10 -8.21 -1.42
C ASP A 165 -15.49 -8.55 -2.87
N GLY A 166 -14.61 -9.23 -3.59
CA GLY A 166 -14.82 -9.64 -4.98
C GLY A 166 -14.47 -8.57 -6.04
N ALA A 167 -14.08 -7.37 -5.64
CA ALA A 167 -13.68 -6.29 -6.55
C ALA A 167 -12.15 -6.15 -6.59
N PRO A 168 -11.51 -6.02 -7.77
CA PRO A 168 -10.08 -5.75 -7.87
C PRO A 168 -9.77 -4.34 -7.37
N LEU A 169 -8.73 -4.22 -6.53
CA LEU A 169 -8.23 -2.95 -6.00
C LEU A 169 -6.97 -2.48 -6.73
N GLY A 170 -6.18 -3.44 -7.25
CA GLY A 170 -4.94 -3.17 -7.97
C GLY A 170 -4.25 -4.47 -8.37
N ALA A 171 -3.22 -4.34 -9.20
CA ALA A 171 -2.38 -5.46 -9.62
C ALA A 171 -0.91 -5.08 -9.50
N HIS A 172 -0.08 -6.04 -9.14
CA HIS A 172 1.35 -5.85 -8.92
C HIS A 172 2.13 -6.87 -9.75
N LEU A 173 3.08 -6.40 -10.53
CA LEU A 173 4.00 -7.27 -11.27
C LEU A 173 5.17 -7.63 -10.35
N VAL A 174 5.36 -8.93 -10.12
CA VAL A 174 6.44 -9.47 -9.29
C VAL A 174 7.41 -10.23 -10.19
N ARG A 175 8.70 -9.89 -10.08
CA ARG A 175 9.82 -10.53 -10.77
C ARG A 175 10.91 -10.84 -9.75
N ASP A 176 11.41 -12.07 -9.74
CA ASP A 176 12.47 -12.52 -8.81
C ASP A 176 12.17 -12.16 -7.34
N GLY A 177 10.90 -12.29 -6.92
CA GLY A 177 10.46 -11.96 -5.57
C GLY A 177 10.31 -10.46 -5.26
N ALA A 178 10.54 -9.57 -6.22
CA ALA A 178 10.41 -8.13 -6.05
C ALA A 178 9.25 -7.56 -6.89
N VAL A 179 8.50 -6.62 -6.32
CA VAL A 179 7.49 -5.87 -7.08
C VAL A 179 8.22 -4.93 -8.06
N VAL A 180 7.97 -5.03 -9.35
CA VAL A 180 8.61 -4.20 -10.39
C VAL A 180 7.68 -3.19 -11.04
N ALA A 181 6.38 -3.33 -10.85
CA ALA A 181 5.37 -2.36 -11.24
C ALA A 181 4.09 -2.57 -10.45
N SER A 182 3.27 -1.53 -10.32
CA SER A 182 1.94 -1.61 -9.72
C SER A 182 0.95 -0.83 -10.56
N ASP A 183 -0.23 -1.41 -10.79
CA ASP A 183 -1.40 -0.76 -11.36
C ASP A 183 -2.46 -0.61 -10.24
N TRP A 184 -2.81 0.62 -9.94
CA TRP A 184 -3.77 0.97 -8.88
C TRP A 184 -5.17 1.21 -9.42
N GLY A 185 -5.37 0.94 -10.71
CA GLY A 185 -6.61 1.26 -11.43
C GLY A 185 -6.76 2.75 -11.75
N GLY A 186 -7.82 3.08 -12.53
CA GLY A 186 -8.12 4.46 -12.90
C GLY A 186 -7.01 5.21 -13.64
N GLY A 187 -6.10 4.49 -14.31
CA GLY A 187 -4.93 5.06 -14.99
C GLY A 187 -3.77 5.40 -14.07
N THR A 188 -3.85 5.05 -12.78
CA THR A 188 -2.77 5.27 -11.80
C THR A 188 -1.86 4.06 -11.74
N ALA A 189 -0.56 4.28 -11.89
CA ALA A 189 0.45 3.22 -11.78
C ALA A 189 1.68 3.71 -11.01
N SER A 190 2.50 2.77 -10.52
CA SER A 190 3.79 3.11 -9.94
C SER A 190 4.88 2.13 -10.38
N THR A 191 6.11 2.64 -10.46
CA THR A 191 7.30 1.85 -10.80
C THR A 191 8.47 2.23 -9.90
N PRO A 192 9.31 1.24 -9.48
CA PRO A 192 10.50 1.51 -8.70
C PRO A 192 11.47 2.44 -9.42
N VAL A 193 12.11 3.29 -8.63
CA VAL A 193 13.17 4.18 -9.07
C VAL A 193 14.35 4.13 -8.09
N ALA A 194 15.51 4.65 -8.50
CA ALA A 194 16.74 4.53 -7.72
C ALA A 194 16.71 5.26 -6.35
N GLY A 195 15.79 6.22 -6.17
CA GLY A 195 15.67 6.94 -4.91
C GLY A 195 14.83 8.20 -5.02
N ARG A 196 14.81 8.96 -3.91
CA ARG A 196 13.99 10.16 -3.76
C ARG A 196 14.14 11.15 -4.92
N ALA A 197 15.37 11.46 -5.34
CA ALA A 197 15.62 12.46 -6.40
C ALA A 197 14.85 12.12 -7.69
N GLN A 198 14.93 10.86 -8.12
CA GLN A 198 14.21 10.40 -9.31
C GLN A 198 12.70 10.30 -9.08
N ALA A 199 12.27 9.87 -7.89
CA ALA A 199 10.85 9.77 -7.53
C ALA A 199 10.15 11.13 -7.47
N THR A 200 10.89 12.23 -7.29
CA THR A 200 10.34 13.58 -7.10
C THR A 200 10.71 14.57 -8.20
N GLU A 201 11.39 14.12 -9.24
CA GLU A 201 11.81 14.97 -10.35
C GLU A 201 10.61 15.60 -11.07
N GLY A 202 10.60 16.93 -11.16
CA GLY A 202 9.56 17.69 -11.87
C GLY A 202 8.19 17.77 -11.17
N LEU A 203 8.06 17.26 -9.94
CA LEU A 203 6.80 17.28 -9.19
C LEU A 203 6.51 18.67 -8.57
N ASP A 204 5.26 18.84 -8.14
CA ASP A 204 4.80 19.98 -7.33
C ASP A 204 5.67 20.17 -6.07
N GLU A 205 6.02 21.44 -5.76
CA GLU A 205 6.93 21.80 -4.66
C GLU A 205 6.48 21.25 -3.30
N HIS A 206 5.17 21.22 -3.01
CA HIS A 206 4.66 20.69 -1.75
C HIS A 206 4.80 19.16 -1.69
N VAL A 207 4.63 18.46 -2.83
CA VAL A 207 4.87 17.01 -2.93
C VAL A 207 6.34 16.72 -2.69
N VAL A 208 7.25 17.50 -3.30
CA VAL A 208 8.70 17.38 -3.07
C VAL A 208 9.06 17.66 -1.62
N THR A 209 8.52 18.70 -1.02
CA THR A 209 8.75 19.04 0.39
C THR A 209 8.30 17.92 1.31
N PHE A 210 7.08 17.42 1.10
CA PHE A 210 6.53 16.32 1.90
C PHE A 210 7.38 15.05 1.82
N SER A 211 7.95 14.73 0.65
CA SER A 211 8.82 13.56 0.49
C SER A 211 10.07 13.61 1.37
N GLY A 212 10.53 14.80 1.76
CA GLY A 212 11.74 15.02 2.56
C GLY A 212 11.50 15.26 4.05
N MET A 213 10.24 15.28 4.49
CA MET A 213 9.94 15.42 5.91
C MET A 213 10.41 14.19 6.69
N PRO A 214 10.83 14.32 7.96
CA PRO A 214 11.12 13.17 8.81
C PRO A 214 9.96 12.15 8.80
N LEU A 215 10.30 10.86 8.87
CA LEU A 215 9.32 9.80 9.13
C LEU A 215 8.99 9.89 10.63
N VAL A 216 7.74 10.23 10.96
CA VAL A 216 7.29 10.43 12.35
C VAL A 216 6.38 9.28 12.76
#